data_831c9e097ddf077a398eabadbc6a4977
#
_entry.id   831c9e097ddf077a398eabadbc6a4977
#
_cell.length_a   1.000
_cell.length_b   1.000
_cell.length_c   1.000
_cell.angle_alpha   90.00
_cell.angle_beta   90.00
_cell.angle_gamma   90.00
#
_symmetry.space_group_name_H-M   'P 1'
#
loop_
_entity.id
_entity.type
_entity.pdbx_description
1 polymer ?
#
loop_
_entity_poly.entity_id
_entity_poly.type
_entity_poly.pdbx_seq_one_letter_code
_entity_poly.pdbx_strand_id
1 'polypeptide(L)' 'MNQVKVRGRNAAIRLEFDVLTGSAMGLSARKACTRLAQNHGVSCRHVWRILKAAP' A
#
# COMPACT_ATOMS: atom_id res chain seq x y z
N MET A 1 -9.94 17.09 8.27
CA MET A 1 -8.50 17.09 8.33
C MET A 1 -7.93 15.70 8.40
N ASN A 2 -8.45 14.85 9.29
CA ASN A 2 -7.98 13.47 9.36
C ASN A 2 -8.25 12.71 8.07
N GLN A 3 -9.36 13.03 7.39
CA GLN A 3 -9.68 12.38 6.13
C GLN A 3 -8.65 12.66 5.06
N VAL A 4 -8.09 13.87 5.04
CA VAL A 4 -7.07 14.22 4.07
C VAL A 4 -5.82 13.38 4.28
N LYS A 5 -5.40 13.23 5.54
CA LYS A 5 -4.21 12.42 5.86
C LYS A 5 -4.43 10.96 5.51
N VAL A 6 -5.64 10.43 5.81
CA VAL A 6 -5.95 9.04 5.50
C VAL A 6 -5.95 8.81 4.00
N ARG A 7 -6.57 9.71 3.24
CA ARG A 7 -6.59 9.59 1.79
C ARG A 7 -5.19 9.68 1.21
N GLY A 8 -4.37 10.59 1.74
CA GLY A 8 -3.00 10.73 1.29
C GLY A 8 -2.21 9.46 1.53
N ARG A 9 -2.36 8.86 2.72
CA ARG A 9 -1.69 7.61 3.04
C ARG A 9 -2.17 6.48 2.13
N ASN A 10 -3.48 6.38 1.91
CA ASN A 10 -4.02 5.33 1.06
C ASN A 10 -3.52 5.47 -0.39
N ALA A 11 -3.49 6.69 -0.89
CA ALA A 11 -2.98 6.94 -2.23
C ALA A 11 -1.49 6.58 -2.31
N ALA A 12 -0.72 6.93 -1.29
CA ALA A 12 0.70 6.60 -1.24
C ALA A 12 0.91 5.09 -1.22
N ILE A 13 0.11 4.37 -0.44
CA ILE A 13 0.21 2.91 -0.38
C ILE A 13 -0.07 2.29 -1.75
N ARG A 14 -1.07 2.78 -2.46
CA ARG A 14 -1.38 2.26 -3.79
C ARG A 14 -0.25 2.52 -4.77
N LEU A 15 0.30 3.72 -4.75
CA LEU A 15 1.41 4.05 -5.63
C LEU A 15 2.64 3.23 -5.31
N GLU A 16 2.96 3.09 -4.03
CA GLU A 16 4.12 2.30 -3.61
C GLU A 16 3.95 0.84 -3.98
N PHE A 17 2.73 0.31 -3.82
CA PHE A 17 2.45 -1.06 -4.21
C PHE A 17 2.71 -1.25 -5.70
N ASP A 18 2.24 -0.31 -6.52
CA ASP A 18 2.41 -0.36 -7.96
C ASP A 18 3.90 -0.35 -8.33
N VAL A 19 4.67 0.51 -7.68
CA VAL A 19 6.12 0.59 -7.90
C VAL A 19 6.80 -0.70 -7.48
N LEU A 20 6.47 -1.22 -6.29
CA LEU A 20 7.11 -2.40 -5.75
C LEU A 20 6.82 -3.65 -6.58
N THR A 21 5.62 -3.75 -7.14
CA THR A 21 5.24 -4.90 -7.96
C THR A 21 5.52 -4.68 -9.45
N GLY A 22 5.99 -3.49 -9.81
CA GLY A 22 6.30 -3.16 -11.19
C GLY A 22 7.55 -3.86 -11.69
N SER A 23 7.83 -3.73 -12.97
CA SER A 23 8.94 -4.41 -13.62
C SER A 23 10.28 -4.03 -13.03
N ALA A 24 10.41 -2.81 -12.49
CA ALA A 24 11.69 -2.35 -11.93
C ALA A 24 12.05 -3.09 -10.65
N MET A 25 11.09 -3.28 -9.75
CA MET A 25 11.32 -3.95 -8.47
C MET A 25 10.96 -5.44 -8.52
N GLY A 26 9.89 -5.78 -9.21
CA GLY A 26 9.51 -7.16 -9.43
C GLY A 26 9.10 -7.95 -8.19
N LEU A 27 8.68 -7.25 -7.12
CA LEU A 27 8.26 -7.95 -5.92
C LEU A 27 6.89 -8.59 -6.12
N SER A 28 6.69 -9.75 -5.47
CA SER A 28 5.37 -10.36 -5.45
C SER A 28 4.41 -9.49 -4.64
N ALA A 29 3.11 -9.67 -4.88
CA ALA A 29 2.10 -8.91 -4.15
C ALA A 29 2.23 -9.09 -2.64
N ARG A 30 2.53 -10.33 -2.20
CA ARG A 30 2.70 -10.62 -0.79
C ARG A 30 3.89 -9.85 -0.20
N LYS A 31 5.02 -9.88 -0.89
CA LYS A 31 6.22 -9.19 -0.41
C LYS A 31 6.01 -7.68 -0.39
N ALA A 32 5.38 -7.13 -1.42
CA ALA A 32 5.07 -5.72 -1.47
C ALA A 32 4.15 -5.32 -0.33
N CYS A 33 3.14 -6.14 -0.06
CA CYS A 33 2.20 -5.88 1.04
C CYS A 33 2.91 -5.86 2.38
N THR A 34 3.81 -6.83 2.61
CA THR A 34 4.59 -6.89 3.85
C THR A 34 5.45 -5.64 4.01
N ARG A 35 6.10 -5.22 2.93
CA ARG A 35 6.95 -4.04 2.97
C ARG A 35 6.13 -2.79 3.30
N LEU A 36 4.98 -2.65 2.67
CA LEU A 36 4.11 -1.50 2.92
C LEU A 36 3.58 -1.49 4.34
N ALA A 37 3.22 -2.67 4.85
CA ALA A 37 2.74 -2.78 6.23
C ALA A 37 3.81 -2.29 7.20
N GLN A 38 5.06 -2.67 6.99
CA GLN A 38 6.16 -2.24 7.84
C GLN A 38 6.42 -0.75 7.70
N ASN A 39 6.41 -0.25 6.47
CA ASN A 39 6.72 1.16 6.21
C ASN A 39 5.68 2.11 6.82
N HIS A 40 4.43 1.68 6.81
CA HIS A 40 3.34 2.53 7.29
C HIS A 40 2.83 2.16 8.68
N GLY A 41 3.44 1.15 9.30
CA GLY A 41 3.06 0.75 10.65
C GLY A 41 1.66 0.18 10.76
N VAL A 42 1.22 -0.55 9.72
CA VAL A 42 -0.10 -1.16 9.69
C VAL A 42 0.05 -2.65 9.40
N SER A 43 -1.05 -3.39 9.49
CA SER A 43 -1.04 -4.82 9.19
C SER A 43 -1.16 -5.06 7.69
N CYS A 44 -0.72 -6.24 7.25
CA CYS A 44 -0.89 -6.63 5.85
C CYS A 44 -2.36 -6.67 5.46
N ARG A 45 -3.22 -7.12 6.39
CA ARG A 45 -4.66 -7.13 6.13
C ARG A 45 -5.16 -5.72 5.85
N HIS A 46 -4.65 -4.74 6.59
CA HIS A 46 -5.03 -3.35 6.39
C HIS A 46 -4.59 -2.87 5.00
N VAL A 47 -3.37 -3.20 4.60
CA VAL A 47 -2.87 -2.85 3.27
C VAL A 47 -3.75 -3.46 2.19
N TRP A 48 -4.09 -4.75 2.32
CA TRP A 48 -4.97 -5.39 1.35
C TRP A 48 -6.33 -4.73 1.27
N ARG A 49 -6.87 -4.33 2.42
CA ARG A 49 -8.16 -3.64 2.45
C ARG A 49 -8.08 -2.34 1.66
N ILE A 50 -7.01 -1.58 1.83
CA ILE A 50 -6.80 -0.34 1.11
C ILE A 50 -6.70 -0.60 -0.40
N LEU A 51 -5.95 -1.61 -0.78
CA LEU A 51 -5.76 -1.94 -2.20
C LEU A 51 -7.05 -2.41 -2.85
N LYS A 52 -7.88 -3.14 -2.13
CA LYS A 52 -9.14 -3.64 -2.66
C LYS A 52 -10.23 -2.58 -2.63
N ALA A 53 -10.13 -1.60 -1.77
CA ALA A 53 -11.11 -0.53 -1.67
C ALA A 53 -10.89 0.44 -2.83
N ALA A 54 -11.25 0.03 -4.01
CA ALA A 54 -11.10 0.86 -5.19
C ALA A 54 -12.02 2.08 -5.09
N PRO A 55 -11.59 3.22 -5.62
CA PRO A 55 -12.43 4.41 -5.65
C PRO A 55 -13.62 4.23 -6.55
#